data_002850aa4c34284c75e756c885c795df
#
_entry.id   002850aa4c34284c75e756c885c795df
#
_cell.length_a   1.000
_cell.length_b   1.000
_cell.length_c   1.000
_cell.angle_alpha   90.00
_cell.angle_beta   90.00
_cell.angle_gamma   90.00
#
_symmetry.space_group_name_H-M   'P 1'
#
loop_
_entity.id
_entity.type
_entity.pdbx_description
1 polymer ?
#
loop_
_entity_poly.entity_id
_entity_poly.type
_entity_poly.pdbx_seq_one_letter_code
_entity_poly.pdbx_strand_id
1 'polypeptide(L)'
;MTPAPAPMYVPKFLMRQKLTMMVNQYEIYLANPDGSEGELMAFAQQKRMAFKEEVTFFSDRDKTRPVFSFKARKKIDLNAGYDVFDEGRQPIGSFRKDFGKSLLRSSWHLSAPGLEAFGQERNQSIALMRRLWDLIPVLGEVAVPFVFHFDFTDTIGGALVMSSERKKGIRDRYTIVVPDERVDFRLAASMAVALDALQSR
;
A
#
# COMPACT_ATOMS: atom_id res chain seq x y z
N MET A 1 -30.83 2.60 -1.88
CA MET A 1 -29.42 2.34 -1.56
C MET A 1 -28.88 1.44 -2.65
N THR A 2 -27.93 1.91 -3.44
CA THR A 2 -27.25 1.07 -4.43
C THR A 2 -26.44 0.02 -3.65
N PRO A 3 -26.54 -1.28 -3.97
CA PRO A 3 -25.73 -2.29 -3.31
C PRO A 3 -24.24 -1.97 -3.51
N ALA A 4 -23.46 -2.22 -2.48
CA ALA A 4 -22.01 -2.07 -2.60
C ALA A 4 -21.49 -2.94 -3.75
N PRO A 5 -20.53 -2.46 -4.56
CA PRO A 5 -20.00 -3.25 -5.65
C PRO A 5 -19.38 -4.54 -5.11
N ALA A 6 -19.55 -5.63 -5.85
CA ALA A 6 -18.96 -6.90 -5.47
C ALA A 6 -17.43 -6.76 -5.32
N PRO A 7 -16.82 -7.31 -4.25
CA PRO A 7 -15.40 -7.23 -4.04
C PRO A 7 -14.65 -7.92 -5.18
N MET A 8 -13.62 -7.27 -5.70
CA MET A 8 -12.69 -7.86 -6.65
C MET A 8 -11.60 -8.60 -5.86
N TYR A 9 -11.67 -9.93 -5.80
CA TYR A 9 -10.72 -10.73 -5.06
C TYR A 9 -9.55 -11.20 -5.93
N VAL A 10 -8.32 -10.91 -5.47
CA VAL A 10 -7.07 -11.39 -6.08
C VAL A 10 -6.15 -11.88 -4.96
N PRO A 11 -5.94 -13.20 -4.82
CA PRO A 11 -5.23 -13.76 -3.66
C PRO A 11 -3.73 -13.42 -3.63
N LYS A 12 -3.13 -13.11 -4.79
CA LYS A 12 -1.72 -12.75 -4.88
C LYS A 12 -1.45 -11.87 -6.09
N PHE A 13 -0.74 -10.78 -5.87
CA PHE A 13 -0.28 -9.89 -6.94
C PHE A 13 1.11 -9.32 -6.62
N LEU A 14 1.73 -8.74 -7.64
CA LEU A 14 3.06 -8.15 -7.57
C LEU A 14 2.94 -6.65 -7.81
N MET A 15 3.70 -5.87 -7.05
CA MET A 15 3.84 -4.44 -7.28
C MET A 15 5.31 -4.13 -7.58
N ARG A 16 5.54 -3.37 -8.63
CA ARG A 16 6.85 -2.84 -9.00
C ARG A 16 6.85 -1.33 -8.92
N GLN A 17 7.75 -0.78 -8.14
CA GLN A 17 8.01 0.65 -8.11
C GLN A 17 9.13 0.99 -9.11
N LYS A 18 8.92 2.04 -9.88
CA LYS A 18 9.91 2.65 -10.74
C LYS A 18 10.12 4.11 -10.33
N LEU A 19 11.29 4.38 -9.80
CA LEU A 19 11.69 5.72 -9.44
C LEU A 19 12.19 6.46 -10.70
N THR A 20 11.66 7.65 -10.94
CA THR A 20 12.20 8.59 -11.92
C THR A 20 12.57 9.89 -11.20
N MET A 21 13.26 10.81 -11.89
CA MET A 21 13.71 12.06 -11.27
C MET A 21 12.55 12.89 -10.68
N MET A 22 11.34 12.82 -11.26
CA MET A 22 10.22 13.68 -10.89
C MET A 22 9.02 12.92 -10.31
N VAL A 23 8.88 11.63 -10.61
CA VAL A 23 7.70 10.83 -10.25
C VAL A 23 8.07 9.44 -9.79
N ASN A 24 7.24 8.88 -8.91
CA ASN A 24 7.19 7.46 -8.58
C ASN A 24 6.08 6.82 -9.42
N GLN A 25 6.38 5.74 -10.09
CA GLN A 25 5.42 4.94 -10.84
C GLN A 25 5.26 3.59 -10.16
N TYR A 26 4.02 3.11 -10.08
CA TYR A 26 3.65 1.83 -9.51
C TYR A 26 2.94 1.02 -10.57
N GLU A 27 3.47 -0.15 -10.88
CA GLU A 27 2.87 -1.12 -11.79
C GLU A 27 2.43 -2.32 -10.96
N ILE A 28 1.16 -2.70 -11.08
CA ILE A 28 0.57 -3.80 -10.33
C ILE A 28 0.19 -4.90 -11.30
N TYR A 29 0.74 -6.09 -11.07
CA TYR A 29 0.62 -7.24 -11.95
C TYR A 29 -0.05 -8.40 -11.23
N LEU A 30 -0.89 -9.15 -11.92
CA LEU A 30 -1.30 -10.46 -11.47
C LEU A 30 -0.05 -11.33 -11.27
N ALA A 31 -0.01 -12.11 -10.20
CA ALA A 31 1.08 -13.06 -10.00
C ALA A 31 0.77 -14.36 -10.74
N ASN A 32 1.66 -14.78 -11.62
CA ASN A 32 1.60 -16.11 -12.22
C ASN A 32 1.88 -17.22 -11.19
N PRO A 33 1.49 -18.48 -11.45
CA PRO A 33 1.76 -19.59 -10.53
C PRO A 33 3.26 -19.80 -10.23
N ASP A 34 4.15 -19.48 -11.15
CA ASP A 34 5.60 -19.52 -10.98
C ASP A 34 6.17 -18.31 -10.22
N GLY A 35 5.31 -17.34 -9.85
CA GLY A 35 5.68 -16.12 -9.17
C GLY A 35 6.24 -15.03 -10.07
N SER A 36 6.18 -15.19 -11.38
CA SER A 36 6.51 -14.14 -12.36
C SER A 36 5.39 -13.09 -12.48
N GLU A 37 5.72 -11.94 -13.11
CA GLU A 37 4.75 -10.89 -13.43
C GLU A 37 3.84 -11.36 -14.59
N GLY A 38 2.54 -11.38 -14.35
CA GLY A 38 1.50 -11.68 -15.34
C GLY A 38 0.94 -10.41 -15.98
N GLU A 39 -0.38 -10.36 -16.14
CA GLU A 39 -1.10 -9.22 -16.71
C GLU A 39 -0.97 -7.96 -15.84
N LEU A 40 -0.81 -6.79 -16.48
CA LEU A 40 -0.86 -5.49 -15.81
C LEU A 40 -2.31 -5.19 -15.39
N MET A 41 -2.56 -5.17 -14.10
CA MET A 41 -3.89 -4.93 -13.54
C MET A 41 -4.15 -3.45 -13.26
N ALA A 42 -3.11 -2.72 -12.87
CA ALA A 42 -3.22 -1.29 -12.60
C ALA A 42 -1.87 -0.57 -12.68
N PHE A 43 -1.93 0.71 -13.03
CA PHE A 43 -0.80 1.63 -13.07
C PHE A 43 -1.13 2.89 -12.29
N ALA A 44 -0.24 3.33 -11.42
CA ALA A 44 -0.35 4.63 -10.75
C ALA A 44 0.92 5.45 -10.90
N GLN A 45 0.77 6.77 -10.92
CA GLN A 45 1.89 7.70 -10.97
C GLN A 45 1.69 8.81 -9.94
N GLN A 46 2.73 9.05 -9.15
CA GLN A 46 2.75 10.06 -8.10
C GLN A 46 3.95 10.97 -8.25
N LYS A 47 3.77 12.29 -8.07
CA LYS A 47 4.88 13.22 -8.00
C LYS A 47 5.77 12.88 -6.80
N ARG A 48 7.08 12.84 -7.03
CA ARG A 48 8.07 12.64 -5.98
C ARG A 48 7.96 13.79 -4.96
N MET A 49 8.07 13.47 -3.67
CA MET A 49 7.98 14.41 -2.54
C MET A 49 6.62 15.10 -2.32
N ALA A 50 5.60 14.77 -3.11
CA ALA A 50 4.24 15.24 -2.87
C ALA A 50 3.29 14.04 -2.78
N PHE A 51 2.99 13.59 -1.54
CA PHE A 51 1.89 12.66 -1.37
C PHE A 51 0.62 13.43 -1.69
N LYS A 52 0.04 13.14 -2.86
CA LYS A 52 -1.17 13.81 -3.31
C LYS A 52 -2.33 13.46 -2.38
N GLU A 53 -3.24 14.40 -2.24
CA GLU A 53 -4.52 14.18 -1.60
C GLU A 53 -5.27 12.99 -2.22
N GLU A 54 -5.02 12.70 -3.49
CA GLU A 54 -5.63 11.60 -4.24
C GLU A 54 -4.60 10.93 -5.16
N VAL A 55 -4.59 9.59 -5.16
CA VAL A 55 -3.84 8.77 -6.10
C VAL A 55 -4.83 7.99 -6.95
N THR A 56 -4.75 8.17 -8.27
CA THR A 56 -5.60 7.47 -9.24
C THR A 56 -4.82 6.35 -9.89
N PHE A 57 -5.45 5.19 -9.99
CA PHE A 57 -4.97 4.01 -10.70
C PHE A 57 -5.67 3.90 -12.04
N PHE A 58 -4.90 3.56 -13.05
CA PHE A 58 -5.34 3.44 -14.44
C PHE A 58 -5.16 2.00 -14.93
N SER A 59 -5.94 1.61 -15.93
CA SER A 59 -5.83 0.29 -16.56
C SER A 59 -4.51 0.06 -17.30
N ASP A 60 -3.83 1.15 -17.69
CA ASP A 60 -2.63 1.13 -18.53
C ASP A 60 -1.66 2.27 -18.20
N ARG A 61 -0.46 2.19 -18.76
CA ARG A 61 0.62 3.18 -18.55
C ARG A 61 0.34 4.54 -19.21
N ASP A 62 -0.49 4.57 -20.25
CA ASP A 62 -0.87 5.79 -20.97
C ASP A 62 -1.97 6.55 -20.22
N LYS A 63 -2.50 5.95 -19.14
CA LYS A 63 -3.52 6.55 -18.26
C LYS A 63 -4.82 6.84 -19.00
N THR A 64 -5.22 5.94 -19.88
CA THR A 64 -6.41 6.12 -20.72
C THR A 64 -7.71 5.99 -19.93
N ARG A 65 -7.77 5.04 -18.95
CA ARG A 65 -8.96 4.77 -18.18
C ARG A 65 -8.64 4.65 -16.69
N PRO A 66 -9.18 5.52 -15.81
CA PRO A 66 -9.11 5.34 -14.37
C PRO A 66 -9.94 4.12 -13.95
N VAL A 67 -9.43 3.28 -13.05
CA VAL A 67 -10.09 2.06 -12.58
C VAL A 67 -10.43 2.09 -11.09
N PHE A 68 -9.64 2.78 -10.28
CA PHE A 68 -9.91 3.06 -8.87
C PHE A 68 -9.01 4.19 -8.37
N SER A 69 -9.28 4.69 -7.17
CA SER A 69 -8.45 5.72 -6.53
C SER A 69 -8.49 5.58 -5.02
N PHE A 70 -7.52 6.20 -4.34
CA PHE A 70 -7.67 6.51 -2.93
C PHE A 70 -7.43 8.00 -2.68
N LYS A 71 -8.13 8.56 -1.66
CA LYS A 71 -8.11 9.97 -1.35
C LYS A 71 -8.03 10.22 0.15
N ALA A 72 -7.20 11.19 0.54
CA ALA A 72 -7.13 11.65 1.93
C ALA A 72 -8.45 12.29 2.37
N ARG A 73 -8.94 11.93 3.56
CA ARG A 73 -10.15 12.50 4.17
C ARG A 73 -10.00 13.98 4.49
N LYS A 74 -8.79 14.40 4.88
CA LYS A 74 -8.45 15.80 5.14
C LYS A 74 -7.08 16.13 4.57
N LYS A 75 -6.95 17.33 4.00
CA LYS A 75 -5.71 17.78 3.34
C LYS A 75 -4.51 17.94 4.28
N ILE A 76 -4.74 18.24 5.56
CA ILE A 76 -3.71 18.68 6.50
C ILE A 76 -3.52 17.65 7.64
N ASP A 77 -4.43 16.67 7.78
CA ASP A 77 -4.39 15.71 8.87
C ASP A 77 -4.03 14.31 8.35
N LEU A 78 -2.75 13.93 8.48
CA LEU A 78 -2.26 12.61 8.13
C LEU A 78 -2.91 11.48 8.96
N ASN A 79 -3.50 11.82 10.12
CA ASN A 79 -4.25 10.87 10.95
C ASN A 79 -5.67 10.62 10.42
N ALA A 80 -6.20 11.48 9.54
CA ALA A 80 -7.57 11.36 9.04
C ALA A 80 -7.81 10.12 8.20
N GLY A 81 -6.75 9.51 7.66
CA GLY A 81 -6.83 8.33 6.82
C GLY A 81 -7.22 8.62 5.37
N TYR A 82 -7.39 7.54 4.63
CA TYR A 82 -7.65 7.53 3.19
C TYR A 82 -8.83 6.63 2.89
N ASP A 83 -9.77 7.11 2.09
CA ASP A 83 -10.85 6.31 1.53
C ASP A 83 -10.46 5.81 0.15
N VAL A 84 -10.83 4.56 -0.15
CA VAL A 84 -10.59 3.92 -1.44
C VAL A 84 -11.91 3.82 -2.19
N PHE A 85 -11.86 4.21 -3.47
CA PHE A 85 -13.03 4.30 -4.34
C PHE A 85 -12.84 3.43 -5.59
N ASP A 86 -13.91 2.82 -6.04
CA ASP A 86 -13.95 2.14 -7.34
C ASP A 86 -14.01 3.13 -8.53
N GLU A 87 -14.14 2.60 -9.76
CA GLU A 87 -14.28 3.38 -11.00
C GLU A 87 -15.52 4.30 -10.97
N GLY A 88 -16.61 3.85 -10.33
CA GLY A 88 -17.86 4.61 -10.14
C GLY A 88 -17.81 5.58 -8.95
N ARG A 89 -16.65 5.77 -8.31
CA ARG A 89 -16.48 6.61 -7.11
C ARG A 89 -17.27 6.13 -5.90
N GLN A 90 -17.62 4.84 -5.85
CA GLN A 90 -18.22 4.24 -4.67
C GLN A 90 -17.14 3.84 -3.68
N PRO A 91 -17.30 4.12 -2.38
CA PRO A 91 -16.31 3.72 -1.37
C PRO A 91 -16.31 2.19 -1.19
N ILE A 92 -15.12 1.59 -1.27
CA ILE A 92 -14.93 0.13 -1.12
C ILE A 92 -14.13 -0.25 0.13
N GLY A 93 -13.53 0.73 0.80
CA GLY A 93 -12.78 0.54 2.03
C GLY A 93 -11.96 1.75 2.38
N SER A 94 -11.17 1.65 3.44
CA SER A 94 -10.30 2.73 3.88
C SER A 94 -9.06 2.21 4.61
N PHE A 95 -8.05 3.07 4.75
CA PHE A 95 -6.90 2.79 5.60
C PHE A 95 -6.39 4.08 6.27
N ARG A 96 -5.74 3.93 7.42
CA ARG A 96 -5.10 5.03 8.14
C ARG A 96 -3.85 4.59 8.87
N LYS A 97 -2.87 5.48 8.98
CA LYS A 97 -1.67 5.26 9.79
C LYS A 97 -2.01 5.49 11.27
N ASP A 98 -1.51 4.61 12.14
CA ASP A 98 -1.63 4.79 13.60
C ASP A 98 -0.37 5.49 14.13
N PHE A 99 -0.49 6.79 14.40
CA PHE A 99 0.63 7.58 14.93
C PHE A 99 0.81 7.42 16.45
N GLY A 100 -0.23 6.99 17.18
CA GLY A 100 -0.17 6.83 18.63
C GLY A 100 0.70 5.65 19.07
N LYS A 101 0.62 4.54 18.37
CA LYS A 101 1.45 3.33 18.61
C LYS A 101 2.76 3.33 17.83
N SER A 102 2.92 4.29 16.91
CA SER A 102 4.00 4.35 15.92
C SER A 102 5.32 4.91 16.45
N LEU A 103 5.46 5.17 17.76
CA LEU A 103 6.74 5.63 18.30
C LEU A 103 7.87 4.59 18.13
N LEU A 104 7.55 3.31 18.01
CA LEU A 104 8.53 2.23 17.81
C LEU A 104 8.31 1.42 16.52
N ARG A 105 7.07 1.36 15.97
CA ARG A 105 6.72 0.60 14.78
C ARG A 105 5.70 1.36 13.93
N SER A 106 5.87 1.32 12.63
CA SER A 106 4.82 1.79 11.74
C SER A 106 3.62 0.85 11.81
N SER A 107 2.47 1.40 12.17
CA SER A 107 1.21 0.65 12.33
C SER A 107 0.12 1.28 11.50
N TRP A 108 -0.78 0.45 11.00
CA TRP A 108 -1.84 0.84 10.09
C TRP A 108 -3.16 0.14 10.43
N HIS A 109 -4.25 0.81 10.18
CA HIS A 109 -5.59 0.22 10.18
C HIS A 109 -6.07 0.09 8.74
N LEU A 110 -6.70 -1.04 8.43
CA LEU A 110 -7.36 -1.32 7.16
C LEU A 110 -8.80 -1.70 7.47
N SER A 111 -9.75 -1.06 6.79
CA SER A 111 -11.19 -1.29 6.98
C SER A 111 -11.83 -1.60 5.63
N ALA A 112 -12.61 -2.69 5.61
CA ALA A 112 -13.43 -3.12 4.50
C ALA A 112 -14.81 -3.53 5.02
N PRO A 113 -15.84 -3.70 4.17
CA PRO A 113 -17.15 -4.20 4.60
C PRO A 113 -17.01 -5.54 5.34
N GLY A 114 -17.39 -5.57 6.63
CA GLY A 114 -17.30 -6.75 7.48
C GLY A 114 -15.87 -7.13 7.93
N LEU A 115 -14.89 -6.24 7.78
CA LEU A 115 -13.51 -6.49 8.18
C LEU A 115 -12.84 -5.23 8.75
N GLU A 116 -12.26 -5.37 9.93
CA GLU A 116 -11.31 -4.41 10.52
C GLU A 116 -9.99 -5.12 10.77
N ALA A 117 -8.91 -4.65 10.17
CA ALA A 117 -7.60 -5.25 10.29
C ALA A 117 -6.56 -4.26 10.80
N PHE A 118 -5.59 -4.78 11.53
CA PHE A 118 -4.46 -4.03 12.06
C PHE A 118 -3.16 -4.54 11.45
N GLY A 119 -2.43 -3.63 10.82
CA GLY A 119 -1.18 -3.90 10.14
C GLY A 119 0.03 -3.42 10.92
N GLN A 120 1.04 -4.27 11.04
CA GLN A 120 2.32 -3.94 11.66
C GLN A 120 3.50 -4.42 10.83
N GLU A 121 4.61 -3.71 10.96
CA GLU A 121 5.88 -4.18 10.43
C GLU A 121 6.32 -5.46 11.17
N ARG A 122 6.58 -6.54 10.43
CA ARG A 122 6.93 -7.86 10.96
C ARG A 122 8.21 -7.84 11.79
N ASN A 123 9.19 -7.02 11.44
CA ASN A 123 10.53 -7.06 12.04
C ASN A 123 10.83 -5.81 12.90
N GLN A 124 10.79 -5.99 14.24
CA GLN A 124 11.04 -4.90 15.22
C GLN A 124 12.46 -4.32 15.14
N SER A 125 13.45 -5.18 14.92
CA SER A 125 14.86 -4.76 14.89
C SER A 125 15.14 -3.81 13.73
N ILE A 126 14.47 -4.01 12.59
CA ILE A 126 14.59 -3.14 11.41
C ILE A 126 13.97 -1.77 11.67
N ALA A 127 12.81 -1.71 12.35
CA ALA A 127 12.16 -0.45 12.70
C ALA A 127 13.03 0.41 13.63
N LEU A 128 13.73 -0.21 14.59
CA LEU A 128 14.67 0.48 15.49
C LEU A 128 15.93 0.94 14.75
N MET A 129 16.53 0.10 13.91
CA MET A 129 17.71 0.44 13.12
C MET A 129 17.44 1.59 12.14
N ARG A 130 16.26 1.66 11.55
CA ARG A 130 15.86 2.77 10.69
C ARG A 130 15.89 4.10 11.43
N ARG A 131 15.37 4.17 12.66
CA ARG A 131 15.41 5.39 13.49
C ARG A 131 16.84 5.83 13.81
N LEU A 132 17.72 4.88 14.10
CA LEU A 132 19.13 5.18 14.31
C LEU A 132 19.78 5.71 13.04
N TRP A 133 19.38 5.19 11.87
CA TRP A 133 19.84 5.64 10.56
C TRP A 133 19.37 7.07 10.24
N ASP A 134 18.11 7.40 10.53
CA ASP A 134 17.53 8.73 10.32
C ASP A 134 18.16 9.82 11.24
N LEU A 135 18.81 9.43 12.35
CA LEU A 135 19.52 10.31 13.26
C LEU A 135 20.93 10.68 12.79
N ILE A 136 21.46 10.00 11.75
CA ILE A 136 22.80 10.27 11.21
C ILE A 136 22.66 11.20 9.99
N PRO A 137 23.07 12.50 10.09
CA PRO A 137 22.77 13.51 9.05
C PRO A 137 23.32 13.19 7.66
N VAL A 138 24.42 12.42 7.58
CA VAL A 138 25.09 12.06 6.32
C VAL A 138 24.45 10.83 5.66
N LEU A 139 23.79 9.96 6.44
CA LEU A 139 23.19 8.72 5.96
C LEU A 139 21.70 8.86 5.63
N GLY A 140 21.03 9.91 6.12
CA GLY A 140 19.60 10.17 5.86
C GLY A 140 19.26 10.44 4.39
N GLU A 141 20.24 10.79 3.56
CA GLU A 141 20.08 10.97 2.10
C GLU A 141 20.28 9.66 1.31
N VAL A 142 20.84 8.62 1.94
CA VAL A 142 21.08 7.33 1.29
C VAL A 142 19.86 6.44 1.45
N ALA A 143 19.40 5.82 0.34
CA ALA A 143 18.27 4.90 0.36
C ALA A 143 18.45 3.82 1.42
N VAL A 144 17.49 3.69 2.33
CA VAL A 144 17.52 2.75 3.45
C VAL A 144 17.59 1.32 2.94
N PRO A 145 18.64 0.52 3.26
CA PRO A 145 18.82 -0.83 2.72
C PRO A 145 17.90 -1.88 3.36
N PHE A 146 16.93 -1.45 4.20
CA PHE A 146 16.10 -2.37 4.96
C PHE A 146 14.86 -2.81 4.18
N VAL A 147 14.55 -4.09 4.30
CA VAL A 147 13.39 -4.72 3.66
C VAL A 147 12.21 -4.68 4.64
N PHE A 148 11.15 -4.00 4.25
CA PHE A 148 9.93 -3.87 5.06
C PHE A 148 8.93 -4.94 4.70
N HIS A 149 8.46 -5.67 5.71
CA HIS A 149 7.38 -6.62 5.59
C HIS A 149 6.25 -6.18 6.52
N PHE A 150 5.04 -6.13 5.99
CA PHE A 150 3.84 -5.78 6.73
C PHE A 150 2.85 -6.95 6.74
N ASP A 151 2.34 -7.26 7.92
CA ASP A 151 1.27 -8.22 8.12
C ASP A 151 0.05 -7.49 8.69
N PHE A 152 -1.10 -7.71 8.06
CA PHE A 152 -2.40 -7.22 8.51
C PHE A 152 -3.21 -8.39 9.03
N THR A 153 -3.68 -8.30 10.27
CA THR A 153 -4.49 -9.32 10.94
C THR A 153 -5.87 -8.77 11.27
N ASP A 154 -6.89 -9.60 11.10
CA ASP A 154 -8.25 -9.31 11.55
C ASP A 154 -8.26 -9.02 13.06
N THR A 155 -8.84 -7.89 13.45
CA THR A 155 -8.87 -7.46 14.86
C THR A 155 -9.75 -8.34 15.75
N ILE A 156 -10.69 -9.09 15.18
CA ILE A 156 -11.61 -9.99 15.90
C ILE A 156 -11.03 -11.40 15.97
N GLY A 157 -10.65 -11.98 14.82
CA GLY A 157 -10.22 -13.37 14.72
C GLY A 157 -8.71 -13.58 14.75
N GLY A 158 -7.90 -12.53 14.64
CA GLY A 158 -6.44 -12.61 14.60
C GLY A 158 -5.86 -13.27 13.34
N ALA A 159 -6.72 -13.65 12.37
CA ALA A 159 -6.28 -14.27 11.13
C ALA A 159 -5.53 -13.27 10.22
N LEU A 160 -4.52 -13.74 9.50
CA LEU A 160 -3.84 -12.95 8.49
C LEU A 160 -4.80 -12.66 7.33
N VAL A 161 -4.98 -11.39 6.98
CA VAL A 161 -5.88 -10.96 5.90
C VAL A 161 -5.13 -10.36 4.70
N MET A 162 -3.94 -9.82 4.95
CA MET A 162 -3.06 -9.29 3.91
C MET A 162 -1.61 -9.28 4.40
N SER A 163 -0.66 -9.58 3.52
CA SER A 163 0.76 -9.31 3.76
C SER A 163 1.37 -8.57 2.58
N SER A 164 2.36 -7.73 2.86
CA SER A 164 3.17 -7.04 1.87
C SER A 164 4.64 -7.29 2.15
N GLU A 165 5.32 -7.93 1.21
CA GLU A 165 6.73 -8.29 1.32
C GLU A 165 7.56 -7.62 0.24
N ARG A 166 8.52 -6.80 0.64
CA ARG A 166 9.52 -6.22 -0.29
C ARG A 166 10.59 -7.25 -0.60
N LYS A 167 10.89 -7.47 -1.87
CA LYS A 167 12.01 -8.30 -2.33
C LYS A 167 13.28 -7.44 -2.44
N LYS A 168 14.39 -7.96 -1.95
CA LYS A 168 15.71 -7.34 -2.13
C LYS A 168 16.08 -7.34 -3.61
N GLY A 169 16.50 -6.18 -4.14
CA GLY A 169 16.95 -6.04 -5.53
C GLY A 169 17.23 -4.59 -5.92
N ILE A 170 17.72 -4.40 -7.15
CA ILE A 170 18.04 -3.07 -7.72
C ILE A 170 16.77 -2.23 -7.94
N ARG A 171 15.59 -2.86 -8.00
CA ARG A 171 14.28 -2.22 -8.16
C ARG A 171 13.37 -2.67 -7.06
N ASP A 172 12.59 -1.75 -6.54
CA ASP A 172 11.64 -2.06 -5.50
C ASP A 172 10.50 -2.90 -6.05
N ARG A 173 10.48 -4.15 -5.62
CA ARG A 173 9.46 -5.15 -5.96
C ARG A 173 8.81 -5.62 -4.68
N TYR A 174 7.49 -5.74 -4.71
CA TYR A 174 6.68 -6.21 -3.60
C TYR A 174 5.84 -7.39 -4.03
N THR A 175 5.73 -8.37 -3.15
CA THR A 175 4.74 -9.45 -3.27
C THR A 175 3.66 -9.17 -2.25
N ILE A 176 2.42 -9.08 -2.71
CA ILE A 176 1.25 -8.89 -1.87
C ILE A 176 0.43 -10.17 -1.90
N VAL A 177 0.14 -10.72 -0.72
CA VAL A 177 -0.70 -11.91 -0.54
C VAL A 177 -1.93 -11.50 0.26
N VAL A 178 -3.10 -11.88 -0.21
CA VAL A 178 -4.41 -11.55 0.34
C VAL A 178 -5.17 -12.86 0.60
N PRO A 179 -5.02 -13.48 1.79
CA PRO A 179 -5.70 -14.74 2.10
C PRO A 179 -7.21 -14.58 2.34
N ASP A 180 -7.68 -13.38 2.66
CA ASP A 180 -9.08 -13.12 3.03
C ASP A 180 -9.85 -12.47 1.89
N GLU A 181 -10.91 -13.12 1.42
CA GLU A 181 -11.75 -12.68 0.30
C GLU A 181 -12.51 -11.37 0.57
N ARG A 182 -12.63 -10.95 1.84
CA ARG A 182 -13.23 -9.67 2.21
C ARG A 182 -12.35 -8.47 1.84
N VAL A 183 -11.05 -8.70 1.62
CA VAL A 183 -10.13 -7.65 1.19
C VAL A 183 -10.17 -7.50 -0.33
N ASP A 184 -10.79 -6.44 -0.79
CA ASP A 184 -10.83 -6.09 -2.22
C ASP A 184 -9.41 -5.81 -2.75
N PHE A 185 -9.09 -6.30 -3.95
CA PHE A 185 -7.80 -6.08 -4.62
C PHE A 185 -7.43 -4.60 -4.69
N ARG A 186 -8.40 -3.73 -5.01
CA ARG A 186 -8.17 -2.27 -5.15
C ARG A 186 -7.79 -1.63 -3.82
N LEU A 187 -8.38 -2.11 -2.72
CA LEU A 187 -8.01 -1.70 -1.36
C LEU A 187 -6.60 -2.19 -1.00
N ALA A 188 -6.28 -3.46 -1.26
CA ALA A 188 -4.96 -4.04 -1.01
C ALA A 188 -3.86 -3.35 -1.83
N ALA A 189 -4.13 -3.06 -3.11
CA ALA A 189 -3.22 -2.34 -3.99
C ALA A 189 -2.98 -0.89 -3.53
N SER A 190 -4.04 -0.19 -3.12
CA SER A 190 -3.96 1.15 -2.55
C SER A 190 -3.12 1.18 -1.27
N MET A 191 -3.33 0.19 -0.38
CA MET A 191 -2.55 0.04 0.85
C MET A 191 -1.07 -0.22 0.54
N ALA A 192 -0.76 -1.11 -0.41
CA ALA A 192 0.63 -1.42 -0.79
C ALA A 192 1.37 -0.19 -1.31
N VAL A 193 0.73 0.63 -2.16
CA VAL A 193 1.29 1.90 -2.64
C VAL A 193 1.48 2.90 -1.51
N ALA A 194 0.52 3.00 -0.58
CA ALA A 194 0.61 3.89 0.57
C ALA A 194 1.73 3.48 1.53
N LEU A 195 1.93 2.17 1.76
CA LEU A 195 3.04 1.65 2.55
C LEU A 195 4.39 2.09 1.98
N ASP A 196 4.60 1.94 0.67
CA ASP A 196 5.83 2.36 0.02
C ASP A 196 6.01 3.89 0.07
N ALA A 197 5.00 4.64 -0.36
CA ALA A 197 5.08 6.09 -0.51
C ALA A 197 5.23 6.85 0.83
N LEU A 198 4.69 6.31 1.94
CA LEU A 198 4.70 6.96 3.26
C LEU A 198 5.79 6.42 4.20
N GLN A 199 6.46 5.32 3.83
CA GLN A 199 7.56 4.75 4.62
C GLN A 199 8.94 5.23 4.16
N SER A 200 9.06 5.65 2.91
CA SER A 200 10.30 6.17 2.32
C SER A 200 10.55 7.65 2.66
N ARG A 201 9.88 8.17 3.71
CA ARG A 201 10.05 9.55 4.20
C ARG A 201 10.49 9.56 5.65
#